data_203d876b231a63ec2bf77d5025602c1d
#
_entry.id   203d876b231a63ec2bf77d5025602c1d
#
_cell.length_a   1.000
_cell.length_b   1.000
_cell.length_c   1.000
_cell.angle_alpha   90.00
_cell.angle_beta   90.00
_cell.angle_gamma   90.00
#
_symmetry.space_group_name_H-M   'P 1'
#
loop_
_entity.id
_entity.type
_entity.pdbx_description
1 polymer ?
#
loop_
_entity_poly.entity_id
_entity_poly.type
_entity_poly.pdbx_seq_one_letter_code
_entity_poly.pdbx_strand_id
1 'polypeptide(L)'
;MIRIGILTLSDRASKGEYKDISGNAIREILQEWITNEIKFFYEVIPDDFELIKSNLIKFCDELNCDLIFTTGGTGPALRDVTPEATEAICDKVLPGFGELMRMESLKFVPTAILSRQTAGVRNKSFILNLPGQPKAIRECLEPVFPAIPYCVDLIGGNYIKTDESKMKVFRPKSAIKK
;
A
#
# COMPACT_ATOMS: atom_id res chain seq x y z
N MET A 1 -5.34 -1.69 -18.15
CA MET A 1 -6.07 -1.24 -16.93
C MET A 1 -5.34 -1.80 -15.72
N ILE A 2 -5.03 -0.98 -14.71
CA ILE A 2 -4.42 -1.38 -13.44
C ILE A 2 -5.52 -1.54 -12.40
N ARG A 3 -5.47 -2.61 -11.62
CA ARG A 3 -6.45 -2.90 -10.55
C ARG A 3 -5.81 -2.58 -9.21
N ILE A 4 -6.43 -1.69 -8.44
CA ILE A 4 -5.87 -1.21 -7.17
C ILE A 4 -6.88 -1.44 -6.05
N GLY A 5 -6.45 -2.19 -5.03
CA GLY A 5 -7.18 -2.35 -3.77
C GLY A 5 -6.74 -1.29 -2.75
N ILE A 6 -7.69 -0.67 -2.08
CA ILE A 6 -7.44 0.22 -0.95
C ILE A 6 -8.26 -0.29 0.23
N LEU A 7 -7.60 -0.60 1.34
CA LEU A 7 -8.21 -1.12 2.55
C LEU A 7 -7.92 -0.18 3.72
N THR A 8 -8.94 0.52 4.19
CA THR A 8 -8.83 1.38 5.37
C THR A 8 -9.21 0.58 6.61
N LEU A 9 -8.32 0.58 7.58
CA LEU A 9 -8.42 -0.15 8.82
C LEU A 9 -8.67 0.82 9.97
N SER A 10 -9.88 0.82 10.48
CA SER A 10 -10.30 1.70 11.56
C SER A 10 -11.60 1.24 12.18
N ASP A 11 -11.56 0.91 13.47
CA ASP A 11 -12.74 0.60 14.27
C ASP A 11 -13.79 1.72 14.23
N ARG A 12 -13.36 2.98 14.19
CA ARG A 12 -14.24 4.15 14.20
C ARG A 12 -14.81 4.48 12.82
N ALA A 13 -13.97 4.46 11.77
CA ALA A 13 -14.43 4.72 10.42
C ALA A 13 -15.37 3.64 9.90
N SER A 14 -15.13 2.37 10.26
CA SER A 14 -16.00 1.24 9.90
C SER A 14 -17.40 1.34 10.51
N LYS A 15 -17.56 2.05 11.64
CA LYS A 15 -18.84 2.35 12.28
C LYS A 15 -19.49 3.65 11.74
N GLY A 16 -18.84 4.33 10.80
CA GLY A 16 -19.35 5.58 10.25
C GLY A 16 -19.18 6.81 11.16
N GLU A 17 -18.34 6.72 12.20
CA GLU A 17 -18.11 7.83 13.14
C GLU A 17 -17.41 9.02 12.49
N TYR A 18 -16.64 8.79 11.44
CA TYR A 18 -16.06 9.83 10.60
C TYR A 18 -15.83 9.33 9.16
N LYS A 19 -15.68 10.29 8.23
CA LYS A 19 -15.39 9.98 6.82
C LYS A 19 -13.92 9.60 6.67
N ASP A 20 -13.65 8.49 5.98
CA ASP A 20 -12.27 8.11 5.66
C ASP A 20 -11.62 9.12 4.71
N ILE A 21 -10.57 9.76 5.21
CA ILE A 21 -9.75 10.72 4.46
C ILE A 21 -8.49 10.00 3.93
N SER A 22 -8.02 9.00 4.66
CA SER A 22 -6.75 8.32 4.38
C SER A 22 -6.81 7.48 3.10
N GLY A 23 -7.86 6.67 2.94
CA GLY A 23 -8.06 5.91 1.71
C GLY A 23 -8.29 6.80 0.49
N ASN A 24 -9.00 7.92 0.66
CA ASN A 24 -9.15 8.92 -0.40
C ASN A 24 -7.81 9.56 -0.78
N ALA A 25 -6.95 9.89 0.20
CA ALA A 25 -5.62 10.44 -0.07
C ALA A 25 -4.75 9.48 -0.90
N ILE A 26 -4.78 8.18 -0.60
CA ILE A 26 -4.09 7.17 -1.40
C ILE A 26 -4.60 7.19 -2.85
N ARG A 27 -5.91 7.19 -3.02
CA ARG A 27 -6.55 7.21 -4.35
C ARG A 27 -6.12 8.42 -5.17
N GLU A 28 -6.17 9.62 -4.59
CA GLU A 28 -5.81 10.89 -5.26
C GLU A 28 -4.34 10.87 -5.68
N ILE A 29 -3.41 10.43 -4.82
CA ILE A 29 -1.99 10.35 -5.11
C ILE A 29 -1.74 9.38 -6.29
N LEU A 30 -2.37 8.21 -6.28
CA LEU A 30 -2.17 7.21 -7.33
C LEU A 30 -2.78 7.67 -8.67
N GLN A 31 -3.90 8.38 -8.67
CA GLN A 31 -4.49 8.99 -9.86
C GLN A 31 -3.61 10.13 -10.42
N GLU A 32 -2.89 10.84 -9.55
CA GLU A 32 -1.94 11.86 -9.98
C GLU A 32 -0.71 11.25 -10.67
N TRP A 33 -0.22 10.10 -10.21
CA TRP A 33 1.03 9.52 -10.67
C TRP A 33 0.88 8.51 -11.81
N ILE A 34 -0.17 7.68 -11.79
CA ILE A 34 -0.36 6.58 -12.73
C ILE A 34 -1.18 7.06 -13.95
N THR A 35 -0.64 6.84 -15.14
CA THR A 35 -1.30 7.24 -16.40
C THR A 35 -2.13 6.13 -17.05
N ASN A 36 -2.03 4.90 -16.56
CA ASN A 36 -2.93 3.81 -16.99
C ASN A 36 -4.37 4.12 -16.57
N GLU A 37 -5.33 3.54 -17.29
CA GLU A 37 -6.68 3.37 -16.76
C GLU A 37 -6.63 2.57 -15.46
N ILE A 38 -7.28 3.08 -14.38
CA ILE A 38 -7.28 2.47 -13.05
C ILE A 38 -8.69 2.04 -12.67
N LYS A 39 -8.81 0.80 -12.16
CA LYS A 39 -10.00 0.33 -11.46
C LYS A 39 -9.68 0.21 -9.97
N PHE A 40 -10.35 1.02 -9.16
CA PHE A 40 -10.23 0.96 -7.71
C PHE A 40 -11.25 0.00 -7.09
N PHE A 41 -10.80 -0.74 -6.09
CA PHE A 41 -11.60 -1.51 -5.14
C PHE A 41 -11.32 -0.93 -3.75
N TYR A 42 -12.36 -0.57 -3.02
CA TYR A 42 -12.20 0.18 -1.77
C TYR A 42 -13.10 -0.40 -0.68
N GLU A 43 -12.50 -0.69 0.47
CA GLU A 43 -13.21 -1.21 1.63
C GLU A 43 -12.72 -0.48 2.89
N VAL A 44 -13.63 -0.28 3.85
CA VAL A 44 -13.33 0.22 5.19
C VAL A 44 -13.79 -0.84 6.19
N ILE A 45 -12.86 -1.38 6.96
CA ILE A 45 -13.14 -2.46 7.92
C ILE A 45 -12.56 -2.14 9.30
N PRO A 46 -13.04 -2.78 10.38
CA PRO A 46 -12.42 -2.65 11.69
C PRO A 46 -11.02 -3.25 11.74
N ASP A 47 -10.26 -2.88 12.78
CA ASP A 47 -8.95 -3.45 13.08
C ASP A 47 -9.07 -4.88 13.63
N ASP A 48 -9.35 -5.83 12.75
CA ASP A 48 -9.51 -7.25 13.04
C ASP A 48 -8.62 -8.11 12.14
N PHE A 49 -7.80 -8.95 12.75
CA PHE A 49 -6.77 -9.73 12.05
C PHE A 49 -7.33 -10.65 10.95
N GLU A 50 -8.42 -11.39 11.24
CA GLU A 50 -9.00 -12.33 10.27
C GLU A 50 -9.78 -11.59 9.16
N LEU A 51 -10.43 -10.48 9.48
CA LEU A 51 -11.07 -9.65 8.45
C LEU A 51 -10.04 -8.99 7.53
N ILE A 52 -8.91 -8.52 8.07
CA ILE A 52 -7.83 -7.96 7.24
C ILE A 52 -7.29 -9.03 6.30
N LYS A 53 -6.94 -10.21 6.81
CA LYS A 53 -6.46 -11.35 6.00
C LYS A 53 -7.42 -11.70 4.89
N SER A 54 -8.70 -11.92 5.22
CA SER A 54 -9.70 -12.33 4.23
C SER A 54 -9.90 -11.29 3.12
N ASN A 55 -9.90 -9.99 3.47
CA ASN A 55 -10.01 -8.92 2.47
C ASN A 55 -8.76 -8.79 1.60
N LEU A 56 -7.56 -8.93 2.18
CA LEU A 56 -6.33 -8.95 1.41
C LEU A 56 -6.27 -10.14 0.44
N ILE A 57 -6.66 -11.34 0.88
CA ILE A 57 -6.77 -12.53 0.02
C ILE A 57 -7.78 -12.29 -1.11
N LYS A 58 -8.96 -11.75 -0.79
CA LYS A 58 -9.97 -11.38 -1.80
C LYS A 58 -9.41 -10.41 -2.84
N PHE A 59 -8.68 -9.38 -2.41
CA PHE A 59 -8.07 -8.42 -3.33
C PHE A 59 -7.01 -9.06 -4.24
N CYS A 60 -6.18 -9.96 -3.69
CA CYS A 60 -5.15 -10.66 -4.44
C CYS A 60 -5.73 -11.71 -5.39
N ASP A 61 -6.53 -12.64 -4.86
CA ASP A 61 -6.83 -13.90 -5.51
C ASP A 61 -8.13 -13.86 -6.31
N GLU A 62 -9.14 -13.08 -5.87
CA GLU A 62 -10.43 -12.99 -6.54
C GLU A 62 -10.50 -11.75 -7.44
N LEU A 63 -10.11 -10.59 -6.91
CA LEU A 63 -10.16 -9.33 -7.65
C LEU A 63 -8.93 -9.09 -8.51
N ASN A 64 -7.88 -9.90 -8.34
CA ASN A 64 -6.61 -9.83 -9.08
C ASN A 64 -6.05 -8.39 -9.12
N CYS A 65 -5.95 -7.75 -7.97
CA CYS A 65 -5.37 -6.43 -7.85
C CYS A 65 -3.86 -6.48 -8.09
N ASP A 66 -3.34 -5.57 -8.91
CA ASP A 66 -1.90 -5.42 -9.13
C ASP A 66 -1.21 -4.79 -7.91
N LEU A 67 -1.90 -3.79 -7.32
CA LEU A 67 -1.46 -3.04 -6.16
C LEU A 67 -2.52 -3.08 -5.07
N ILE A 68 -2.09 -3.27 -3.83
CA ILE A 68 -2.97 -3.20 -2.67
C ILE A 68 -2.30 -2.30 -1.62
N PHE A 69 -3.03 -1.29 -1.19
CA PHE A 69 -2.59 -0.37 -0.14
C PHE A 69 -3.52 -0.50 1.06
N THR A 70 -2.94 -0.72 2.22
CA THR A 70 -3.68 -0.61 3.47
C THR A 70 -3.35 0.71 4.15
N THR A 71 -4.24 1.27 4.95
CA THR A 71 -3.97 2.45 5.78
C THR A 71 -4.59 2.28 7.15
N GLY A 72 -3.79 2.48 8.20
CA GLY A 72 -4.16 2.27 9.60
C GLY A 72 -3.62 0.97 10.20
N GLY A 73 -3.71 0.83 11.51
CA GLY A 73 -3.33 -0.37 12.26
C GLY A 73 -1.85 -0.75 12.19
N THR A 74 -0.93 0.22 11.99
CA THR A 74 0.51 -0.04 11.80
C THR A 74 1.39 0.34 12.99
N GLY A 75 0.82 0.82 14.09
CA GLY A 75 1.55 1.18 15.30
C GLY A 75 1.71 0.00 16.27
N PRO A 76 2.17 0.27 17.49
CA PRO A 76 2.41 -0.76 18.53
C PRO A 76 1.21 -1.02 19.45
N ALA A 77 0.04 -0.41 19.19
CA ALA A 77 -1.14 -0.62 20.02
C ALA A 77 -1.68 -2.05 19.85
N LEU A 78 -2.39 -2.55 20.87
CA LEU A 78 -2.91 -3.92 20.87
C LEU A 78 -3.86 -4.23 19.70
N ARG A 79 -4.53 -3.21 19.19
CA ARG A 79 -5.44 -3.33 18.03
C ARG A 79 -4.73 -3.18 16.69
N ASP A 80 -3.47 -2.71 16.68
CA ASP A 80 -2.70 -2.57 15.46
C ASP A 80 -2.17 -3.93 15.02
N VAL A 81 -2.82 -4.57 14.07
CA VAL A 81 -2.50 -5.93 13.61
C VAL A 81 -2.32 -6.01 12.09
N THR A 82 -2.25 -4.86 11.41
CA THR A 82 -2.15 -4.79 9.95
C THR A 82 -0.88 -5.45 9.41
N PRO A 83 0.33 -5.20 9.96
CA PRO A 83 1.54 -5.83 9.46
C PRO A 83 1.48 -7.35 9.60
N GLU A 84 1.04 -7.85 10.74
CA GLU A 84 0.93 -9.28 11.02
C GLU A 84 -0.05 -9.98 10.07
N ALA A 85 -1.21 -9.36 9.83
CA ALA A 85 -2.21 -9.90 8.90
C ALA A 85 -1.70 -9.89 7.46
N THR A 86 -0.92 -8.87 7.07
CA THR A 86 -0.29 -8.79 5.76
C THR A 86 0.78 -9.86 5.58
N GLU A 87 1.70 -9.98 6.54
CA GLU A 87 2.78 -10.96 6.49
C GLU A 87 2.26 -12.40 6.46
N ALA A 88 1.17 -12.67 7.20
CA ALA A 88 0.55 -13.99 7.25
C ALA A 88 0.04 -14.51 5.90
N ILE A 89 -0.23 -13.63 4.93
CA ILE A 89 -0.77 -14.03 3.62
C ILE A 89 0.22 -13.85 2.48
N CYS A 90 1.36 -13.20 2.72
CA CYS A 90 2.36 -12.94 1.69
C CYS A 90 3.22 -14.17 1.39
N ASP A 91 3.50 -14.40 0.12
CA ASP A 91 4.49 -15.41 -0.32
C ASP A 91 5.92 -14.94 0.01
N LYS A 92 6.14 -13.62 -0.03
CA LYS A 92 7.41 -12.98 0.31
C LYS A 92 7.14 -11.64 0.99
N VAL A 93 7.84 -11.38 2.10
CA VAL A 93 7.86 -10.09 2.77
C VAL A 93 9.00 -9.25 2.21
N LEU A 94 8.75 -7.94 2.02
CA LEU A 94 9.69 -6.97 1.47
C LEU A 94 9.98 -5.86 2.50
N PRO A 95 10.78 -6.14 3.54
CA PRO A 95 10.97 -5.23 4.69
C PRO A 95 11.59 -3.88 4.32
N GLY A 96 12.40 -3.81 3.24
CA GLY A 96 13.04 -2.58 2.78
C GLY A 96 12.07 -1.43 2.49
N PHE A 97 10.82 -1.72 2.12
CA PHE A 97 9.79 -0.70 1.96
C PHE A 97 9.45 -0.02 3.30
N GLY A 98 9.21 -0.82 4.34
CA GLY A 98 8.95 -0.32 5.68
C GLY A 98 10.14 0.41 6.27
N GLU A 99 11.35 -0.07 6.03
CA GLU A 99 12.60 0.57 6.46
C GLU A 99 12.74 1.97 5.87
N LEU A 100 12.58 2.11 4.55
CA LEU A 100 12.70 3.40 3.88
C LEU A 100 11.59 4.38 4.31
N MET A 101 10.35 3.92 4.41
CA MET A 101 9.24 4.76 4.89
C MET A 101 9.51 5.29 6.31
N ARG A 102 10.00 4.45 7.23
CA ARG A 102 10.39 4.89 8.59
C ARG A 102 11.54 5.89 8.57
N MET A 103 12.57 5.63 7.79
CA MET A 103 13.72 6.56 7.66
C MET A 103 13.29 7.95 7.19
N GLU A 104 12.43 8.01 6.20
CA GLU A 104 11.92 9.29 5.69
C GLU A 104 11.04 10.01 6.71
N SER A 105 10.11 9.30 7.35
CA SER A 105 9.21 9.88 8.36
C SER A 105 9.95 10.35 9.62
N LEU A 106 11.05 9.70 10.01
CA LEU A 106 11.88 10.11 11.16
C LEU A 106 12.51 11.49 10.98
N LYS A 107 12.62 12.00 9.76
CA LYS A 107 13.09 13.37 9.51
C LYS A 107 12.12 14.44 10.03
N PHE A 108 10.86 14.08 10.23
CA PHE A 108 9.79 14.99 10.64
C PHE A 108 9.23 14.68 12.02
N VAL A 109 9.09 13.39 12.35
CA VAL A 109 8.37 12.93 13.55
C VAL A 109 9.17 11.83 14.25
N PRO A 110 9.69 12.06 15.48
CA PRO A 110 10.45 11.04 16.21
C PRO A 110 9.69 9.74 16.48
N THR A 111 8.36 9.82 16.64
CA THR A 111 7.51 8.65 16.89
C THR A 111 7.32 7.75 15.67
N ALA A 112 7.81 8.14 14.49
CA ALA A 112 7.83 7.27 13.31
C ALA A 112 8.62 5.97 13.55
N ILE A 113 9.55 5.94 14.51
CA ILE A 113 10.26 4.72 14.93
C ILE A 113 9.33 3.62 15.43
N LEU A 114 8.12 3.97 15.90
CA LEU A 114 7.13 3.02 16.38
C LEU A 114 6.31 2.38 15.24
N SER A 115 6.44 2.86 14.02
CA SER A 115 5.73 2.30 12.87
C SER A 115 6.28 0.93 12.50
N ARG A 116 5.38 -0.03 12.32
CA ARG A 116 5.67 -1.40 11.89
C ARG A 116 5.25 -1.67 10.46
N GLN A 117 5.10 -0.58 9.67
CA GLN A 117 4.78 -0.66 8.25
C GLN A 117 5.68 -1.67 7.53
N THR A 118 5.06 -2.48 6.68
CA THR A 118 5.74 -3.50 5.86
C THR A 118 5.16 -3.55 4.46
N ALA A 119 5.79 -4.33 3.60
CA ALA A 119 5.28 -4.67 2.28
C ALA A 119 5.53 -6.14 1.99
N GLY A 120 4.78 -6.68 1.05
CA GLY A 120 4.97 -8.04 0.59
C GLY A 120 4.33 -8.29 -0.76
N VAL A 121 4.48 -9.49 -1.26
CA VAL A 121 3.85 -9.96 -2.49
C VAL A 121 3.10 -11.25 -2.23
N ARG A 122 1.92 -11.36 -2.87
CA ARG A 122 1.14 -12.57 -2.95
C ARG A 122 0.73 -12.79 -4.40
N ASN A 123 1.11 -13.93 -4.97
CA ASN A 123 0.90 -14.21 -6.39
C ASN A 123 1.44 -13.06 -7.27
N LYS A 124 0.56 -12.32 -7.95
CA LYS A 124 0.89 -11.18 -8.81
C LYS A 124 0.56 -9.82 -8.20
N SER A 125 0.21 -9.80 -6.91
CA SER A 125 -0.18 -8.61 -6.18
C SER A 125 0.95 -8.11 -5.31
N PHE A 126 1.22 -6.80 -5.37
CA PHE A 126 2.08 -6.09 -4.42
C PHE A 126 1.21 -5.47 -3.34
N ILE A 127 1.59 -5.63 -2.06
CA ILE A 127 0.86 -5.13 -0.89
C ILE A 127 1.76 -4.19 -0.11
N LEU A 128 1.26 -3.02 0.28
CA LEU A 128 1.98 -2.03 1.09
C LEU A 128 1.10 -1.52 2.23
N ASN A 129 1.63 -1.56 3.45
CA ASN A 129 0.98 -0.94 4.60
C ASN A 129 1.42 0.51 4.76
N LEU A 130 0.46 1.43 4.80
CA LEU A 130 0.65 2.86 4.97
C LEU A 130 0.13 3.34 6.34
N PRO A 131 0.61 4.48 6.84
CA PRO A 131 0.13 5.03 8.12
C PRO A 131 -1.34 5.47 8.01
N GLY A 132 -2.02 5.52 9.17
CA GLY A 132 -3.40 6.01 9.23
C GLY A 132 -3.55 7.52 9.12
N GLN A 133 -2.48 8.29 9.23
CA GLN A 133 -2.49 9.76 9.15
C GLN A 133 -2.46 10.22 7.68
N PRO A 134 -3.49 10.94 7.17
CA PRO A 134 -3.56 11.34 5.76
C PRO A 134 -2.32 12.11 5.27
N LYS A 135 -1.77 13.01 6.11
CA LYS A 135 -0.57 13.79 5.77
C LYS A 135 0.67 12.91 5.58
N ALA A 136 0.80 11.84 6.35
CA ALA A 136 1.95 10.95 6.29
C ALA A 136 1.88 9.96 5.10
N ILE A 137 0.75 9.81 4.45
CA ILE A 137 0.59 8.87 3.32
C ILE A 137 1.51 9.25 2.17
N ARG A 138 1.49 10.51 1.73
CA ARG A 138 2.36 10.97 0.64
C ARG A 138 3.84 10.89 1.05
N GLU A 139 4.19 11.31 2.26
CA GLU A 139 5.56 11.25 2.79
C GLU A 139 6.11 9.82 2.80
N CYS A 140 5.28 8.84 3.13
CA CYS A 140 5.67 7.42 3.12
C CYS A 140 5.69 6.83 1.71
N LEU A 141 4.71 7.16 0.87
CA LEU A 141 4.53 6.52 -0.44
C LEU A 141 5.53 7.05 -1.48
N GLU A 142 5.80 8.34 -1.47
CA GLU A 142 6.66 9.00 -2.47
C GLU A 142 8.08 8.41 -2.56
N PRO A 143 8.81 8.15 -1.46
CA PRO A 143 10.15 7.60 -1.53
C PRO A 143 10.20 6.14 -1.98
N VAL A 144 9.14 5.35 -1.77
CA VAL A 144 9.11 3.92 -2.09
C VAL A 144 8.46 3.61 -3.43
N PHE A 145 7.58 4.47 -3.93
CA PHE A 145 6.83 4.24 -5.17
C PHE A 145 7.73 4.02 -6.39
N PRO A 146 8.90 4.67 -6.54
CA PRO A 146 9.79 4.44 -7.67
C PRO A 146 10.17 2.96 -7.92
N ALA A 147 10.17 2.13 -6.86
CA ALA A 147 10.50 0.71 -6.96
C ALA A 147 9.27 -0.20 -7.21
N ILE A 148 8.07 0.27 -6.90
CA ILE A 148 6.85 -0.55 -6.93
C ILE A 148 6.53 -1.06 -8.34
N PRO A 149 6.53 -0.24 -9.42
CA PRO A 149 6.23 -0.74 -10.76
C PRO A 149 7.16 -1.85 -11.23
N TYR A 150 8.45 -1.76 -10.91
CA TYR A 150 9.39 -2.83 -11.26
C TYR A 150 9.15 -4.09 -10.42
N CYS A 151 8.79 -3.97 -9.16
CA CYS A 151 8.37 -5.12 -8.34
C CYS A 151 7.16 -5.84 -8.97
N VAL A 152 6.16 -5.07 -9.42
CA VAL A 152 4.98 -5.63 -10.12
C VAL A 152 5.36 -6.32 -11.42
N ASP A 153 6.30 -5.77 -12.20
CA ASP A 153 6.83 -6.43 -13.40
C ASP A 153 7.47 -7.79 -13.07
N LEU A 154 8.26 -7.86 -11.98
CA LEU A 154 8.97 -9.07 -11.55
C LEU A 154 8.03 -10.20 -11.12
N ILE A 155 6.89 -9.87 -10.54
CA ILE A 155 5.88 -10.85 -10.11
C ILE A 155 4.84 -11.16 -11.19
N GLY A 156 5.00 -10.60 -12.39
CA GLY A 156 4.14 -10.87 -13.54
C GLY A 156 2.79 -10.15 -13.51
N GLY A 157 2.70 -9.02 -12.80
CA GLY A 157 1.55 -8.13 -12.82
C GLY A 157 1.48 -7.24 -14.07
N ASN A 158 0.49 -6.35 -14.12
CA ASN A 158 0.31 -5.44 -15.25
C ASN A 158 1.36 -4.32 -15.26
N TYR A 159 1.79 -3.91 -16.45
CA TYR A 159 2.80 -2.87 -16.60
C TYR A 159 2.25 -1.49 -16.20
N ILE A 160 2.82 -0.91 -15.15
CA ILE A 160 2.41 0.38 -14.60
C ILE A 160 3.19 1.50 -15.28
N LYS A 161 2.47 2.45 -15.89
CA LYS A 161 3.01 3.67 -16.49
C LYS A 161 2.73 4.85 -15.57
N THR A 162 3.68 5.77 -15.44
CA THR A 162 3.54 6.98 -14.64
C THR A 162 3.76 8.24 -15.47
N ASP A 163 3.25 9.35 -14.97
CA ASP A 163 3.64 10.69 -15.44
C ASP A 163 5.02 11.00 -14.86
N GLU A 164 6.06 10.91 -15.71
CA GLU A 164 7.46 11.11 -15.29
C GLU A 164 7.75 12.52 -14.75
N SER A 165 6.89 13.50 -15.03
CA SER A 165 7.01 14.84 -14.47
C SER A 165 6.60 14.90 -12.99
N LYS A 166 5.79 13.93 -12.53
CA LYS A 166 5.26 13.82 -11.17
C LYS A 166 5.89 12.69 -10.38
N MET A 167 6.08 11.53 -11.01
CA MET A 167 6.63 10.35 -10.37
C MET A 167 7.53 9.57 -11.34
N LYS A 168 8.84 9.64 -11.10
CA LYS A 168 9.83 8.87 -11.83
C LYS A 168 9.95 7.48 -11.22
N VAL A 169 9.68 6.45 -12.01
CA VAL A 169 9.89 5.07 -11.63
C VAL A 169 11.24 4.56 -12.11
N PHE A 170 11.82 3.63 -11.37
CA PHE A 170 13.07 3.00 -11.77
C PHE A 170 12.81 1.59 -12.32
N ARG A 171 13.34 1.35 -13.52
CA ARG A 171 13.47 0.02 -14.12
C ARG A 171 14.87 -0.16 -14.64
N PRO A 172 15.54 -1.30 -14.38
CA PRO A 172 16.83 -1.59 -15.03
C PRO A 172 16.68 -1.58 -16.55
N LYS A 173 17.72 -1.18 -17.27
CA LYS A 173 17.69 -1.11 -18.75
C LYS A 173 17.27 -2.44 -19.40
N SER A 174 17.64 -3.57 -18.80
CA SER A 174 17.25 -4.91 -19.24
C SER A 174 15.76 -5.24 -19.06
N ALA A 175 15.05 -4.51 -18.21
CA ALA A 175 13.63 -4.73 -17.90
C ALA A 175 12.68 -3.78 -18.63
N ILE A 176 13.23 -2.77 -19.34
CA ILE A 176 12.39 -1.84 -20.12
C ILE A 176 11.85 -2.59 -21.34
N LYS A 177 10.56 -2.86 -21.34
CA LYS A 177 9.88 -3.40 -22.52
C LYS A 177 9.92 -2.33 -23.61
N LYS A 178 10.53 -2.69 -24.77
CA LYS A 178 10.54 -1.86 -25.96
C LYS A 178 9.15 -1.71 -26.55
#